data_096a95da722263ff75d35268b42a592c
#
_entry.id   096a95da722263ff75d35268b42a592c
#
_cell.length_a   1.000
_cell.length_b   1.000
_cell.length_c   1.000
_cell.angle_alpha   90.00
_cell.angle_beta   90.00
_cell.angle_gamma   90.00
#
_symmetry.space_group_name_H-M   'P 1'
#
loop_
_entity.id
_entity.type
_entity.pdbx_description
1 polymer ?
#
loop_
_entity_poly.entity_id
_entity_poly.type
_entity_poly.pdbx_seq_one_letter_code
_entity_poly.pdbx_strand_id
1 'polypeptide(L)'
;MKKLPQIFKNNRNWAKQITRVHPDFFQKLERQQAPKYLWIGCSDSRVPANQIMGLMPGEVFVHRNISNVVAHNDLNCLSVIQYAVEALKVEHIIVCGHHGCGGVQAAWRGAQLGLIDNWLRHIQDVKKLHFDELNALKDEHRQLDRLCELNVIEQARHVCRSTIVQDAWARGQSLTVHGWVYGLQDGLLRDLGVCISSPKEVGAD
;
A
#
# COMPACT_ATOMS: atom_id res chain seq x y z
N MET A 1 14.70 30.31 -10.07
CA MET A 1 14.20 28.99 -10.48
C MET A 1 13.96 29.00 -11.98
N LYS A 2 14.75 28.24 -12.74
CA LYS A 2 14.67 28.24 -14.22
C LYS A 2 13.68 27.22 -14.81
N LYS A 3 13.23 26.22 -14.00
CA LYS A 3 12.32 25.14 -14.46
C LYS A 3 11.17 24.95 -13.46
N LEU A 4 10.01 24.52 -13.97
CA LEU A 4 8.79 24.21 -13.22
C LEU A 4 8.22 25.34 -12.31
N PRO A 5 8.19 26.61 -12.72
CA PRO A 5 7.70 27.73 -11.90
C PRO A 5 6.23 27.54 -11.51
N GLN A 6 5.45 26.85 -12.37
CA GLN A 6 4.04 26.59 -12.11
C GLN A 6 3.82 25.69 -10.88
N ILE A 7 4.68 24.69 -10.66
CA ILE A 7 4.57 23.81 -9.49
C ILE A 7 4.73 24.60 -8.18
N PHE A 8 5.69 25.51 -8.12
CA PHE A 8 5.87 26.37 -6.95
C PHE A 8 4.72 27.36 -6.75
N LYS A 9 4.12 27.85 -7.84
CA LYS A 9 2.91 28.68 -7.77
C LYS A 9 1.74 27.88 -7.22
N ASN A 10 1.53 26.65 -7.70
CA ASN A 10 0.51 25.74 -7.22
C ASN A 10 0.68 25.44 -5.72
N ASN A 11 1.91 25.12 -5.28
CA ASN A 11 2.22 24.87 -3.88
C ASN A 11 1.90 26.09 -2.99
N ARG A 12 2.32 27.30 -3.40
CA ARG A 12 1.99 28.51 -2.64
C ARG A 12 0.48 28.75 -2.54
N ASN A 13 -0.25 28.49 -3.61
CA ASN A 13 -1.71 28.63 -3.60
C ASN A 13 -2.37 27.60 -2.68
N TRP A 14 -1.94 26.34 -2.79
CA TRP A 14 -2.41 25.27 -1.90
C TRP A 14 -2.14 25.61 -0.42
N ALA A 15 -0.93 26.02 -0.08
CA ALA A 15 -0.58 26.38 1.29
C ALA A 15 -1.46 27.53 1.82
N LYS A 16 -1.69 28.57 1.00
CA LYS A 16 -2.58 29.69 1.36
C LYS A 16 -4.04 29.24 1.57
N GLN A 17 -4.54 28.31 0.73
CA GLN A 17 -5.89 27.78 0.87
C GLN A 17 -6.04 26.99 2.18
N ILE A 18 -5.09 26.10 2.46
CA ILE A 18 -5.07 25.32 3.71
C ILE A 18 -5.02 26.26 4.93
N THR A 19 -4.09 27.22 4.96
CA THR A 19 -3.95 28.17 6.09
C THR A 19 -5.22 29.04 6.27
N ARG A 20 -5.94 29.36 5.19
CA ARG A 20 -7.18 30.12 5.30
C ARG A 20 -8.29 29.33 6.01
N VAL A 21 -8.36 28.01 5.79
CA VAL A 21 -9.39 27.14 6.41
C VAL A 21 -8.92 26.65 7.79
N HIS A 22 -7.63 26.36 7.91
CA HIS A 22 -6.99 25.82 9.11
C HIS A 22 -5.73 26.64 9.43
N PRO A 23 -5.84 27.77 10.17
CA PRO A 23 -4.73 28.72 10.37
C PRO A 23 -3.47 28.13 11.04
N ASP A 24 -3.65 27.13 11.90
CA ASP A 24 -2.59 26.45 12.66
C ASP A 24 -2.11 25.11 12.05
N PHE A 25 -2.59 24.77 10.85
CA PHE A 25 -2.35 23.47 10.22
C PHE A 25 -0.84 23.12 10.14
N PHE A 26 -0.05 24.00 9.52
CA PHE A 26 1.38 23.71 9.34
C PHE A 26 2.15 23.74 10.66
N GLN A 27 1.75 24.56 11.63
CA GLN A 27 2.35 24.57 12.96
C GLN A 27 2.11 23.26 13.72
N LYS A 28 0.93 22.66 13.57
CA LYS A 28 0.61 21.34 14.14
C LYS A 28 1.43 20.24 13.47
N LEU A 29 1.55 20.25 12.14
CA LEU A 29 2.36 19.28 11.40
C LEU A 29 3.84 19.34 11.76
N GLU A 30 4.40 20.54 11.95
CA GLU A 30 5.81 20.74 12.33
C GLU A 30 6.11 20.13 13.70
N ARG A 31 5.17 20.25 14.64
CA ARG A 31 5.38 19.83 16.04
C ARG A 31 5.26 18.34 16.27
N GLN A 32 4.45 17.64 15.47
CA GLN A 32 4.13 16.23 15.73
C GLN A 32 3.87 15.45 14.46
N GLN A 33 4.49 14.25 14.36
CA GLN A 33 4.13 13.20 13.42
C GLN A 33 3.53 12.02 14.21
N ALA A 34 2.22 11.87 14.16
CA ALA A 34 1.50 10.82 14.88
C ALA A 34 0.42 10.19 13.98
N PRO A 35 0.80 9.57 12.85
CA PRO A 35 -0.15 8.89 11.98
C PRO A 35 -0.67 7.64 12.65
N LYS A 36 -1.97 7.35 12.46
CA LYS A 36 -2.56 6.08 12.90
C LYS A 36 -2.40 4.96 11.89
N TYR A 37 -2.09 5.30 10.65
CA TYR A 37 -2.09 4.39 9.51
C TYR A 37 -0.72 4.35 8.83
N LEU A 38 -0.26 3.14 8.50
CA LEU A 38 0.74 2.91 7.46
C LEU A 38 0.00 2.42 6.21
N TRP A 39 0.16 3.14 5.10
CA TRP A 39 -0.29 2.70 3.79
C TRP A 39 0.87 2.13 2.99
N ILE A 40 0.74 0.90 2.48
CA ILE A 40 1.66 0.26 1.53
C ILE A 40 0.91 0.10 0.22
N GLY A 41 1.22 0.92 -0.78
CA GLY A 41 0.46 0.98 -2.02
C GLY A 41 1.30 0.98 -3.29
N CYS A 42 0.59 0.96 -4.43
CA CYS A 42 1.23 1.05 -5.73
C CYS A 42 1.78 2.47 -5.98
N SER A 43 2.91 2.55 -6.73
CA SER A 43 3.46 3.81 -7.23
C SER A 43 2.62 4.46 -8.34
N ASP A 44 1.54 3.82 -8.79
CA ASP A 44 0.64 4.35 -9.81
C ASP A 44 0.14 5.77 -9.44
N SER A 45 0.33 6.72 -10.34
CA SER A 45 0.01 8.14 -10.10
C SER A 45 -1.49 8.41 -9.85
N ARG A 46 -2.34 7.46 -10.21
CA ARG A 46 -3.80 7.53 -10.02
C ARG A 46 -4.28 7.09 -8.64
N VAL A 47 -3.35 6.65 -7.76
CA VAL A 47 -3.66 6.07 -6.43
C VAL A 47 -3.04 6.92 -5.31
N PRO A 48 -3.54 8.12 -5.02
CA PRO A 48 -3.03 8.98 -3.96
C PRO A 48 -3.66 8.63 -2.60
N ALA A 49 -2.89 8.00 -1.70
CA ALA A 49 -3.34 7.43 -0.44
C ALA A 49 -4.23 8.37 0.41
N ASN A 50 -3.74 9.55 0.76
CA ASN A 50 -4.48 10.49 1.59
C ASN A 50 -5.82 10.90 0.98
N GLN A 51 -5.84 11.18 -0.34
CA GLN A 51 -7.06 11.62 -1.02
C GLN A 51 -8.11 10.50 -1.07
N ILE A 52 -7.67 9.26 -1.34
CA ILE A 52 -8.57 8.09 -1.40
C ILE A 52 -9.17 7.80 -0.03
N MET A 53 -8.40 7.95 1.04
CA MET A 53 -8.85 7.75 2.41
C MET A 53 -9.62 8.95 2.99
N GLY A 54 -9.68 10.08 2.29
CA GLY A 54 -10.28 11.30 2.81
C GLY A 54 -9.54 11.91 3.99
N LEU A 55 -8.22 11.65 4.10
CA LEU A 55 -7.38 12.06 5.22
C LEU A 55 -6.44 13.21 4.83
N MET A 56 -6.10 14.03 5.82
CA MET A 56 -5.20 15.18 5.62
C MET A 56 -3.73 14.75 5.67
N PRO A 57 -2.79 15.57 5.14
CA PRO A 57 -1.37 15.37 5.34
C PRO A 57 -1.03 15.24 6.84
N GLY A 58 -0.19 14.26 7.18
CA GLY A 58 0.21 13.96 8.56
C GLY A 58 -0.54 12.80 9.21
N GLU A 59 -1.70 12.40 8.66
CA GLU A 59 -2.53 11.33 9.23
C GLU A 59 -2.16 9.92 8.73
N VAL A 60 -1.45 9.84 7.59
CA VAL A 60 -1.05 8.57 6.96
C VAL A 60 0.45 8.56 6.72
N PHE A 61 1.15 7.56 7.22
CA PHE A 61 2.52 7.23 6.84
C PHE A 61 2.48 6.38 5.57
N VAL A 62 3.26 6.72 4.54
CA VAL A 62 3.06 6.15 3.20
C VAL A 62 4.32 5.51 2.66
N HIS A 63 4.23 4.23 2.28
CA HIS A 63 5.20 3.53 1.44
C HIS A 63 4.58 3.20 0.08
N ARG A 64 5.35 3.35 -1.00
CA ARG A 64 4.89 3.05 -2.36
C ARG A 64 5.98 2.40 -3.18
N ASN A 65 5.62 1.31 -3.88
CA ASN A 65 6.48 0.66 -4.85
C ASN A 65 5.64 0.14 -6.04
N ILE A 66 6.28 -0.47 -7.04
CA ILE A 66 5.52 -1.07 -8.15
C ILE A 66 4.68 -2.23 -7.62
N SER A 67 3.35 -2.10 -7.77
CA SER A 67 2.34 -3.12 -7.42
C SER A 67 2.27 -3.49 -5.93
N ASN A 68 2.55 -2.56 -5.03
CA ASN A 68 2.38 -2.75 -3.57
C ASN A 68 3.01 -4.04 -3.01
N VAL A 69 4.13 -4.47 -3.56
CA VAL A 69 4.83 -5.70 -3.16
C VAL A 69 5.53 -5.52 -1.81
N VAL A 70 5.43 -6.52 -0.95
CA VAL A 70 6.17 -6.63 0.32
C VAL A 70 7.05 -7.88 0.26
N ALA A 71 8.26 -7.72 -0.27
CA ALA A 71 9.23 -8.81 -0.32
C ALA A 71 9.92 -8.98 1.05
N HIS A 72 10.12 -10.22 1.48
CA HIS A 72 10.70 -10.54 2.79
C HIS A 72 12.14 -10.02 2.99
N ASN A 73 12.84 -9.69 1.92
CA ASN A 73 14.20 -9.17 1.93
C ASN A 73 14.33 -7.74 1.40
N ASP A 74 13.22 -7.05 1.15
CA ASP A 74 13.23 -5.63 0.77
C ASP A 74 13.41 -4.76 2.01
N LEU A 75 14.67 -4.43 2.33
CA LEU A 75 15.02 -3.58 3.47
C LEU A 75 14.37 -2.20 3.39
N ASN A 76 14.05 -1.70 2.20
CA ASN A 76 13.36 -0.42 2.07
C ASN A 76 11.92 -0.50 2.63
N CYS A 77 11.15 -1.50 2.20
CA CYS A 77 9.80 -1.71 2.73
C CYS A 77 9.83 -2.08 4.22
N LEU A 78 10.72 -2.99 4.63
CA LEU A 78 10.84 -3.44 6.02
C LEU A 78 11.23 -2.30 6.97
N SER A 79 12.13 -1.40 6.58
CA SER A 79 12.51 -0.24 7.42
C SER A 79 11.35 0.75 7.60
N VAL A 80 10.51 0.92 6.57
CA VAL A 80 9.28 1.72 6.69
C VAL A 80 8.28 1.07 7.65
N ILE A 81 8.08 -0.25 7.54
CA ILE A 81 7.22 -1.00 8.46
C ILE A 81 7.77 -0.88 9.90
N GLN A 82 9.07 -1.09 10.09
CA GLN A 82 9.68 -0.99 11.42
C GLN A 82 9.50 0.41 12.02
N TYR A 83 9.81 1.46 11.28
CA TYR A 83 9.66 2.83 11.77
C TYR A 83 8.18 3.14 12.12
N ALA A 84 7.25 2.72 11.26
CA ALA A 84 5.82 2.92 11.52
C ALA A 84 5.36 2.19 12.80
N VAL A 85 5.76 0.93 12.98
CA VAL A 85 5.32 0.09 14.11
C VAL A 85 6.03 0.44 15.40
N GLU A 86 7.36 0.64 15.36
CA GLU A 86 8.17 0.79 16.57
C GLU A 86 8.34 2.24 17.03
N ALA A 87 8.51 3.18 16.10
CA ALA A 87 8.71 4.59 16.39
C ALA A 87 7.40 5.38 16.41
N LEU A 88 6.60 5.29 15.33
CA LEU A 88 5.36 6.04 15.20
C LEU A 88 4.17 5.38 15.90
N LYS A 89 4.27 4.09 16.24
CA LYS A 89 3.22 3.33 16.93
C LYS A 89 1.88 3.35 16.19
N VAL A 90 1.91 3.19 14.85
CA VAL A 90 0.67 3.09 14.06
C VAL A 90 -0.21 1.95 14.58
N GLU A 91 -1.51 2.15 14.51
CA GLU A 91 -2.51 1.16 14.93
C GLU A 91 -2.91 0.22 13.77
N HIS A 92 -2.73 0.69 12.52
CA HIS A 92 -3.17 -0.03 11.32
C HIS A 92 -2.11 -0.01 10.23
N ILE A 93 -1.88 -1.16 9.59
CA ILE A 93 -1.13 -1.28 8.33
C ILE A 93 -2.11 -1.68 7.24
N ILE A 94 -2.16 -0.90 6.16
CA ILE A 94 -3.07 -1.13 5.04
C ILE A 94 -2.23 -1.46 3.81
N VAL A 95 -2.31 -2.69 3.32
CA VAL A 95 -1.78 -3.05 2.00
C VAL A 95 -2.88 -2.80 0.99
N CYS A 96 -2.66 -1.86 0.07
CA CYS A 96 -3.66 -1.48 -0.92
C CYS A 96 -3.14 -1.59 -2.34
N GLY A 97 -3.75 -2.51 -3.10
CA GLY A 97 -3.60 -2.61 -4.54
C GLY A 97 -4.68 -1.81 -5.27
N HIS A 98 -4.68 -1.94 -6.59
CA HIS A 98 -5.74 -1.35 -7.42
C HIS A 98 -6.00 -2.19 -8.65
N HIS A 99 -7.23 -2.22 -9.13
CA HIS A 99 -7.56 -2.83 -10.41
C HIS A 99 -6.86 -2.08 -11.56
N GLY A 100 -6.56 -2.78 -12.66
CA GLY A 100 -5.85 -2.19 -13.79
C GLY A 100 -4.39 -1.81 -13.51
N CYS A 101 -3.73 -2.47 -12.57
CA CYS A 101 -2.33 -2.25 -12.24
C CYS A 101 -1.40 -2.70 -13.37
N GLY A 102 -0.58 -1.76 -13.89
CA GLY A 102 0.35 -2.06 -15.01
C GLY A 102 1.41 -3.11 -14.66
N GLY A 103 1.92 -3.13 -13.43
CA GLY A 103 2.88 -4.15 -13.01
C GLY A 103 2.27 -5.55 -12.89
N VAL A 104 1.02 -5.65 -12.41
CA VAL A 104 0.28 -6.93 -12.39
C VAL A 104 0.01 -7.42 -13.81
N GLN A 105 -0.39 -6.55 -14.74
CA GLN A 105 -0.58 -6.89 -16.15
C GLN A 105 0.72 -7.37 -16.81
N ALA A 106 1.84 -6.69 -16.53
CA ALA A 106 3.16 -7.07 -17.05
C ALA A 106 3.59 -8.45 -16.52
N ALA A 107 3.40 -8.70 -15.22
CA ALA A 107 3.66 -10.00 -14.59
C ALA A 107 2.78 -11.12 -15.19
N TRP A 108 1.50 -10.83 -15.40
CA TRP A 108 0.54 -11.78 -16.01
C TRP A 108 0.98 -12.23 -17.40
N ARG A 109 1.39 -11.28 -18.24
CA ARG A 109 1.76 -11.52 -19.65
C ARG A 109 3.21 -12.01 -19.82
N GLY A 110 4.02 -12.02 -18.76
CA GLY A 110 5.44 -12.37 -18.86
C GLY A 110 6.23 -11.35 -19.71
N ALA A 111 5.89 -10.08 -19.61
CA ALA A 111 6.55 -9.02 -20.38
C ALA A 111 8.04 -8.95 -20.04
N GLN A 112 8.88 -8.68 -21.07
CA GLN A 112 10.32 -8.49 -20.91
C GLN A 112 10.64 -6.98 -20.91
N LEU A 113 10.74 -6.41 -19.71
CA LEU A 113 10.91 -4.98 -19.46
C LEU A 113 12.29 -4.65 -18.87
N GLY A 114 13.13 -5.65 -18.67
CA GLY A 114 14.49 -5.51 -18.13
C GLY A 114 14.54 -5.67 -16.61
N LEU A 115 15.21 -4.76 -15.89
CA LEU A 115 15.46 -4.89 -14.45
C LEU A 115 14.19 -5.18 -13.64
N ILE A 116 13.09 -4.54 -13.99
CA ILE A 116 11.82 -4.67 -13.26
C ILE A 116 11.26 -6.09 -13.29
N ASP A 117 11.65 -6.92 -14.25
CA ASP A 117 11.18 -8.31 -14.36
C ASP A 117 11.52 -9.13 -13.11
N ASN A 118 12.68 -8.81 -12.47
CA ASN A 118 13.07 -9.45 -11.21
C ASN A 118 12.08 -9.11 -10.07
N TRP A 119 11.58 -7.87 -10.02
CA TRP A 119 10.57 -7.43 -9.08
C TRP A 119 9.21 -8.07 -9.35
N LEU A 120 8.82 -8.15 -10.61
CA LEU A 120 7.55 -8.73 -11.04
C LEU A 120 7.45 -10.25 -10.77
N ARG A 121 8.59 -10.94 -10.52
CA ARG A 121 8.58 -12.35 -10.11
C ARG A 121 7.78 -12.60 -8.85
N HIS A 122 7.78 -11.68 -7.89
CA HIS A 122 6.94 -11.79 -6.69
C HIS A 122 5.45 -11.91 -7.05
N ILE A 123 4.98 -11.19 -8.08
CA ILE A 123 3.59 -11.28 -8.55
C ILE A 123 3.36 -12.56 -9.36
N GLN A 124 4.37 -12.99 -10.14
CA GLN A 124 4.31 -14.26 -10.86
C GLN A 124 4.24 -15.45 -9.91
N ASP A 125 4.87 -15.39 -8.75
CA ASP A 125 4.77 -16.42 -7.71
C ASP A 125 3.37 -16.44 -7.08
N VAL A 126 2.75 -15.29 -6.83
CA VAL A 126 1.33 -15.20 -6.44
C VAL A 126 0.43 -15.82 -7.52
N LYS A 127 0.67 -15.51 -8.81
CA LYS A 127 -0.07 -16.11 -9.93
C LYS A 127 0.05 -17.63 -9.94
N LYS A 128 1.22 -18.18 -9.67
CA LYS A 128 1.43 -19.64 -9.60
C LYS A 128 0.73 -20.26 -8.41
N LEU A 129 0.81 -19.62 -7.24
CA LEU A 129 0.16 -20.08 -6.01
C LEU A 129 -1.35 -20.21 -6.19
N HIS A 130 -1.97 -19.30 -6.92
CA HIS A 130 -3.40 -19.23 -7.14
C HIS A 130 -3.82 -19.64 -8.59
N PHE A 131 -3.01 -20.48 -9.23
CA PHE A 131 -3.19 -20.83 -10.65
C PHE A 131 -4.58 -21.39 -10.95
N ASP A 132 -5.08 -22.35 -10.16
CA ASP A 132 -6.36 -23.01 -10.40
C ASP A 132 -7.53 -22.04 -10.26
N GLU A 133 -7.51 -21.18 -9.23
CA GLU A 133 -8.52 -20.14 -9.02
C GLU A 133 -8.55 -19.15 -10.19
N LEU A 134 -7.40 -18.67 -10.62
CA LEU A 134 -7.29 -17.73 -11.73
C LEU A 134 -7.72 -18.37 -13.05
N ASN A 135 -7.33 -19.62 -13.29
CA ASN A 135 -7.65 -20.33 -14.52
C ASN A 135 -9.15 -20.73 -14.64
N ALA A 136 -9.85 -20.83 -13.50
CA ALA A 136 -11.29 -21.05 -13.48
C ALA A 136 -12.09 -19.84 -14.02
N LEU A 137 -11.49 -18.65 -14.00
CA LEU A 137 -12.08 -17.44 -14.57
C LEU A 137 -11.84 -17.41 -16.08
N LYS A 138 -12.93 -17.35 -16.88
CA LYS A 138 -12.86 -17.42 -18.35
C LYS A 138 -12.49 -16.09 -19.03
N ASP A 139 -12.56 -14.99 -18.31
CA ASP A 139 -12.34 -13.64 -18.82
C ASP A 139 -11.02 -13.07 -18.30
N GLU A 140 -10.12 -12.66 -19.23
CA GLU A 140 -8.78 -12.15 -18.86
C GLU A 140 -8.87 -10.91 -17.98
N HIS A 141 -9.83 -10.02 -18.18
CA HIS A 141 -9.98 -8.83 -17.34
C HIS A 141 -10.30 -9.22 -15.91
N ARG A 142 -11.19 -10.19 -15.70
CA ARG A 142 -11.51 -10.72 -14.38
C ARG A 142 -10.34 -11.46 -13.75
N GLN A 143 -9.54 -12.18 -14.54
CA GLN A 143 -8.32 -12.82 -14.07
C GLN A 143 -7.30 -11.78 -13.58
N LEU A 144 -7.11 -10.69 -14.31
CA LEU A 144 -6.21 -9.60 -13.96
C LEU A 144 -6.66 -8.85 -12.70
N ASP A 145 -7.95 -8.55 -12.59
CA ASP A 145 -8.51 -7.91 -11.39
C ASP A 145 -8.35 -8.83 -10.18
N ARG A 146 -8.66 -10.13 -10.35
CA ARG A 146 -8.48 -11.11 -9.28
C ARG A 146 -7.00 -11.27 -8.87
N LEU A 147 -6.07 -11.24 -9.82
CA LEU A 147 -4.63 -11.26 -9.49
C LEU A 147 -4.20 -10.00 -8.73
N CYS A 148 -4.79 -8.83 -9.02
CA CYS A 148 -4.55 -7.62 -8.19
C CYS A 148 -5.00 -7.86 -6.74
N GLU A 149 -6.17 -8.47 -6.53
CA GLU A 149 -6.71 -8.78 -5.20
C GLU A 149 -5.86 -9.82 -4.47
N LEU A 150 -5.53 -10.93 -5.14
CA LEU A 150 -4.69 -12.00 -4.57
C LEU A 150 -3.29 -11.48 -4.21
N ASN A 151 -2.71 -10.61 -5.06
CA ASN A 151 -1.45 -9.97 -4.73
C ASN A 151 -1.56 -9.16 -3.42
N VAL A 152 -2.63 -8.39 -3.22
CA VAL A 152 -2.84 -7.68 -1.94
C VAL A 152 -2.92 -8.64 -0.77
N ILE A 153 -3.69 -9.72 -0.89
CA ILE A 153 -3.88 -10.72 0.16
C ILE A 153 -2.54 -11.33 0.58
N GLU A 154 -1.72 -11.76 -0.40
CA GLU A 154 -0.41 -12.34 -0.11
C GLU A 154 0.57 -11.32 0.47
N GLN A 155 0.59 -10.08 -0.05
CA GLN A 155 1.46 -9.04 0.50
C GLN A 155 1.04 -8.64 1.94
N ALA A 156 -0.24 -8.64 2.27
CA ALA A 156 -0.71 -8.43 3.64
C ALA A 156 -0.28 -9.57 4.56
N ARG A 157 -0.32 -10.84 4.09
CA ARG A 157 0.24 -11.98 4.82
C ARG A 157 1.75 -11.84 5.03
N HIS A 158 2.51 -11.36 4.02
CA HIS A 158 3.93 -11.09 4.16
C HIS A 158 4.22 -10.04 5.25
N VAL A 159 3.41 -8.96 5.32
CA VAL A 159 3.49 -7.99 6.43
C VAL A 159 3.26 -8.68 7.76
N CYS A 160 2.21 -9.48 7.89
CA CYS A 160 1.90 -10.22 9.11
C CYS A 160 3.02 -11.17 9.56
N ARG A 161 3.70 -11.83 8.60
CA ARG A 161 4.81 -12.76 8.87
C ARG A 161 6.15 -12.08 9.14
N SER A 162 6.24 -10.77 8.92
CA SER A 162 7.47 -10.04 9.24
C SER A 162 7.78 -10.11 10.74
N THR A 163 9.06 -10.25 11.10
CA THR A 163 9.49 -10.25 12.50
C THR A 163 9.02 -9.02 13.25
N ILE A 164 8.95 -7.89 12.58
CA ILE A 164 8.50 -6.61 13.13
C ILE A 164 7.06 -6.69 13.65
N VAL A 165 6.15 -7.23 12.85
CA VAL A 165 4.73 -7.35 13.21
C VAL A 165 4.53 -8.46 14.23
N GLN A 166 5.22 -9.61 14.08
CA GLN A 166 5.18 -10.70 15.04
C GLN A 166 5.65 -10.26 16.43
N ASP A 167 6.75 -9.51 16.51
CA ASP A 167 7.28 -8.97 17.76
C ASP A 167 6.34 -7.89 18.35
N ALA A 168 5.69 -7.08 17.51
CA ALA A 168 4.70 -6.13 17.98
C ALA A 168 3.53 -6.82 18.68
N TRP A 169 2.98 -7.87 18.08
CA TRP A 169 1.92 -8.67 18.70
C TRP A 169 2.40 -9.42 19.96
N ALA A 170 3.62 -9.99 19.93
CA ALA A 170 4.19 -10.69 21.10
C ALA A 170 4.32 -9.79 22.34
N ARG A 171 4.62 -8.49 22.15
CA ARG A 171 4.66 -7.51 23.25
C ARG A 171 3.30 -6.87 23.56
N GLY A 172 2.20 -7.37 22.99
CA GLY A 172 0.85 -6.87 23.25
C GLY A 172 0.50 -5.54 22.61
N GLN A 173 1.26 -5.09 21.58
CA GLN A 173 0.95 -3.86 20.86
C GLN A 173 -0.31 -4.06 20.00
N SER A 174 -1.28 -3.14 20.14
CA SER A 174 -2.45 -3.10 19.26
C SER A 174 -1.99 -2.73 17.84
N LEU A 175 -2.11 -3.68 16.92
CA LEU A 175 -1.72 -3.51 15.52
C LEU A 175 -2.56 -4.44 14.66
N THR A 176 -3.23 -3.87 13.65
CA THR A 176 -4.05 -4.63 12.71
C THR A 176 -3.56 -4.43 11.28
N VAL A 177 -3.45 -5.51 10.51
CA VAL A 177 -3.08 -5.50 9.10
C VAL A 177 -4.32 -5.71 8.25
N HIS A 178 -4.49 -4.86 7.23
CA HIS A 178 -5.64 -4.87 6.32
C HIS A 178 -5.20 -5.09 4.88
N GLY A 179 -6.03 -5.77 4.08
CA GLY A 179 -5.86 -5.91 2.63
C GLY A 179 -7.02 -5.28 1.87
N TRP A 180 -6.76 -4.20 1.14
CA TRP A 180 -7.78 -3.49 0.37
C TRP A 180 -7.42 -3.37 -1.11
N VAL A 181 -8.44 -3.23 -1.96
CA VAL A 181 -8.26 -2.92 -3.38
C VAL A 181 -9.03 -1.66 -3.76
N TYR A 182 -8.40 -0.81 -4.57
CA TYR A 182 -8.99 0.43 -5.07
C TYR A 182 -9.46 0.27 -6.51
N GLY A 183 -10.71 0.60 -6.77
CA GLY A 183 -11.30 0.63 -8.10
C GLY A 183 -11.00 1.95 -8.81
N LEU A 184 -10.19 1.93 -9.88
CA LEU A 184 -9.92 3.14 -10.68
C LEU A 184 -11.15 3.63 -11.47
N GLN A 185 -12.12 2.76 -11.71
CA GLN A 185 -13.33 3.09 -12.50
C GLN A 185 -14.37 3.87 -11.67
N ASP A 186 -14.45 3.59 -10.38
CA ASP A 186 -15.50 4.14 -9.50
C ASP A 186 -14.96 4.91 -8.30
N GLY A 187 -13.64 4.87 -8.07
CA GLY A 187 -12.99 5.57 -6.96
C GLY A 187 -13.27 4.98 -5.58
N LEU A 188 -13.67 3.70 -5.50
CA LEU A 188 -14.04 3.06 -4.24
C LEU A 188 -12.96 2.11 -3.73
N LEU A 189 -12.75 2.14 -2.41
CA LEU A 189 -12.00 1.11 -1.67
C LEU A 189 -12.91 -0.08 -1.38
N ARG A 190 -12.37 -1.29 -1.53
CA ARG A 190 -13.03 -2.56 -1.17
C ARG A 190 -12.14 -3.35 -0.23
N ASP A 191 -12.73 -3.82 0.85
CA ASP A 191 -12.09 -4.74 1.78
C ASP A 191 -12.08 -6.15 1.17
N LEU A 192 -10.91 -6.78 1.19
CA LEU A 192 -10.71 -8.15 0.70
C LEU A 192 -10.89 -9.21 1.78
N GLY A 193 -11.42 -8.83 2.94
CA GLY A 193 -11.63 -9.72 4.07
C GLY A 193 -10.33 -10.04 4.83
N VAL A 194 -9.26 -9.29 4.59
CA VAL A 194 -8.00 -9.40 5.35
C VAL A 194 -8.01 -8.36 6.46
N CYS A 195 -8.23 -8.84 7.69
CA CYS A 195 -8.20 -8.02 8.90
C CYS A 195 -7.57 -8.87 10.01
N ILE A 196 -6.24 -8.77 10.17
CA ILE A 196 -5.42 -9.66 11.00
C ILE A 196 -4.78 -8.83 12.11
N SER A 197 -5.06 -9.20 13.37
CA SER A 197 -4.62 -8.51 14.59
C SER A 197 -3.78 -9.37 15.53
N SER A 198 -3.58 -10.65 15.18
CA SER A 198 -2.82 -11.60 15.98
C SER A 198 -2.16 -12.68 15.14
N PRO A 199 -1.10 -13.35 15.65
CA PRO A 199 -0.45 -14.47 14.95
C PRO A 199 -1.42 -15.62 14.65
N LYS A 200 -2.45 -15.83 15.47
CA LYS A 200 -3.42 -16.91 15.30
C LYS A 200 -4.32 -16.74 14.08
N GLU A 201 -4.48 -15.50 13.61
CA GLU A 201 -5.34 -15.16 12.47
C GLU A 201 -4.60 -15.22 11.13
N VAL A 202 -3.27 -15.36 11.14
CA VAL A 202 -2.45 -15.33 9.88
C VAL A 202 -2.75 -16.54 8.99
N GLY A 203 -3.33 -17.61 9.54
CA GLY A 203 -3.55 -18.88 8.84
C GLY A 203 -2.31 -19.77 8.85
N ALA A 204 -2.52 -21.09 8.77
CA ALA A 204 -1.44 -22.05 8.49
C ALA A 204 -1.03 -21.92 7.01
N ASP A 205 0.27 -22.14 6.74
CA ASP A 205 0.81 -22.23 5.37
C ASP A 205 0.24 -23.42 4.62
#